data_096a016c67bd3d2249b0c398bdc62753
#
_entry.id   096a016c67bd3d2249b0c398bdc62753
#
_cell.length_a   1.000
_cell.length_b   1.000
_cell.length_c   1.000
_cell.angle_alpha   90.00
_cell.angle_beta   90.00
_cell.angle_gamma   90.00
#
_symmetry.space_group_name_H-M   'P 1'
#
loop_
_entity.id
_entity.type
_entity.pdbx_description
1 polymer ?
#
loop_
_entity_poly.entity_id
_entity_poly.type
_entity_poly.pdbx_seq_one_letter_code
_entity_poly.pdbx_strand_id
1 'polypeptide(L)'
;MLGFGLRYVSAAEAGELLREGRVGLVPTETVVGLVAGKAGLSRLFEIKGRDSGKPIALLCGAAEEALALGREPPPPLARSLAGRFWPGPLTLVLDAEGGGTVGVRVPAHPVTWAVLASHGGQLYATSANLSGGSASRALEEVDPAISAAVDFAVRGEPGSGEASAVVDLSGGNVRLLRATKSLTEDELMRLAKG
;
A
#
# COMPACT_ATOMS: atom_id res chain seq x y z
N MET A 1 -9.36 -13.45 -31.18
CA MET A 1 -8.63 -13.08 -29.94
C MET A 1 -9.66 -13.06 -28.82
N LEU A 2 -9.65 -14.09 -27.96
CA LEU A 2 -10.49 -14.11 -26.77
C LEU A 2 -9.90 -13.09 -25.80
N GLY A 3 -10.57 -11.94 -25.64
CA GLY A 3 -10.23 -10.99 -24.61
C GLY A 3 -10.51 -11.64 -23.25
N PHE A 4 -9.47 -12.08 -22.56
CA PHE A 4 -9.57 -12.47 -21.17
C PHE A 4 -9.93 -11.21 -20.38
N GLY A 5 -11.22 -11.02 -20.11
CA GLY A 5 -11.70 -9.96 -19.22
C GLY A 5 -11.08 -10.17 -17.83
N LEU A 6 -10.80 -9.07 -17.13
CA LEU A 6 -10.31 -9.07 -15.76
C LEU A 6 -11.21 -9.96 -14.88
N ARG A 7 -10.61 -10.97 -14.23
CA ARG A 7 -11.34 -11.90 -13.34
C ARG A 7 -11.66 -11.21 -12.03
N TYR A 8 -12.95 -11.11 -11.71
CA TYR A 8 -13.39 -10.59 -10.41
C TYR A 8 -13.59 -11.74 -9.43
N VAL A 9 -13.08 -11.58 -8.22
CA VAL A 9 -13.14 -12.57 -7.14
C VAL A 9 -13.63 -11.94 -5.83
N SER A 10 -14.03 -12.77 -4.88
CA SER A 10 -14.31 -12.35 -3.50
C SER A 10 -13.03 -12.01 -2.74
N ALA A 11 -13.15 -11.30 -1.61
CA ALA A 11 -12.00 -11.05 -0.75
C ALA A 11 -11.40 -12.35 -0.17
N ALA A 12 -12.23 -13.35 0.09
CA ALA A 12 -11.78 -14.65 0.57
C ALA A 12 -10.90 -15.35 -0.48
N GLU A 13 -11.38 -15.45 -1.71
CA GLU A 13 -10.65 -16.04 -2.83
C GLU A 13 -9.37 -15.25 -3.16
N ALA A 14 -9.42 -13.91 -3.08
CA ALA A 14 -8.25 -13.06 -3.28
C ALA A 14 -7.13 -13.39 -2.27
N GLY A 15 -7.47 -13.59 -0.99
CA GLY A 15 -6.52 -14.00 0.04
C GLY A 15 -5.83 -15.34 -0.27
N GLU A 16 -6.56 -16.31 -0.82
CA GLU A 16 -6.01 -17.59 -1.26
C GLU A 16 -5.06 -17.43 -2.44
N LEU A 17 -5.49 -16.72 -3.48
CA LEU A 17 -4.69 -16.45 -4.66
C LEU A 17 -3.38 -15.70 -4.32
N LEU A 18 -3.44 -14.74 -3.39
CA LEU A 18 -2.24 -14.02 -2.92
C LEU A 18 -1.24 -14.92 -2.20
N ARG A 19 -1.72 -15.91 -1.41
CA ARG A 19 -0.84 -16.94 -0.81
C ARG A 19 -0.16 -17.83 -1.86
N GLU A 20 -0.83 -18.08 -2.97
CA GLU A 20 -0.30 -18.84 -4.11
C GLU A 20 0.68 -18.01 -4.98
N GLY A 21 0.96 -16.76 -4.63
CA GLY A 21 1.86 -15.89 -5.39
C GLY A 21 1.20 -15.17 -6.56
N ARG A 22 -0.14 -15.13 -6.60
CA ARG A 22 -0.88 -14.34 -7.58
C ARG A 22 -0.81 -12.86 -7.24
N VAL A 23 -0.98 -12.02 -8.25
CA VAL A 23 -1.00 -10.56 -8.15
C VAL A 23 -2.36 -10.03 -8.57
N GLY A 24 -2.92 -9.09 -7.81
CA GLY A 24 -4.27 -8.59 -8.06
C GLY A 24 -4.46 -7.10 -7.85
N LEU A 25 -5.66 -6.64 -8.20
CA LEU A 25 -6.11 -5.28 -7.97
C LEU A 25 -7.10 -5.25 -6.81
N VAL A 26 -6.83 -4.38 -5.85
CA VAL A 26 -7.68 -4.20 -4.66
C VAL A 26 -7.97 -2.71 -4.46
N PRO A 27 -9.25 -2.30 -4.30
CA PRO A 27 -9.58 -0.90 -4.03
C PRO A 27 -9.08 -0.50 -2.65
N THR A 28 -8.62 0.74 -2.52
CA THR A 28 -8.30 1.36 -1.23
C THR A 28 -9.02 2.70 -1.12
N GLU A 29 -9.05 3.30 0.06
CA GLU A 29 -9.65 4.63 0.27
C GLU A 29 -8.90 5.77 -0.48
N THR A 30 -7.72 5.47 -1.03
CA THR A 30 -6.90 6.41 -1.80
C THR A 30 -6.99 6.14 -3.30
N VAL A 31 -6.33 5.10 -3.76
CA VAL A 31 -6.23 4.69 -5.17
C VAL A 31 -6.30 3.17 -5.26
N VAL A 32 -6.56 2.63 -6.43
CA VAL A 32 -6.50 1.17 -6.65
C VAL A 32 -5.08 0.67 -6.37
N GLY A 33 -4.97 -0.32 -5.50
CA GLY A 33 -3.72 -1.00 -5.17
C GLY A 33 -3.45 -2.17 -6.10
N LEU A 34 -2.25 -2.24 -6.63
CA LEU A 34 -1.66 -3.45 -7.18
C LEU A 34 -1.01 -4.18 -6.01
N VAL A 35 -1.50 -5.38 -5.68
CA VAL A 35 -1.14 -6.09 -4.44
C VAL A 35 -0.59 -7.48 -4.71
N ALA A 36 0.32 -7.93 -3.84
CA ALA A 36 0.88 -9.26 -3.82
C ALA A 36 1.21 -9.72 -2.39
N GLY A 37 1.12 -11.02 -2.14
CA GLY A 37 1.80 -11.64 -1.02
C GLY A 37 3.31 -11.75 -1.29
N LYS A 38 4.08 -12.26 -0.31
CA LYS A 38 5.54 -12.42 -0.43
C LYS A 38 5.95 -13.24 -1.66
N ALA A 39 5.21 -14.30 -1.97
CA ALA A 39 5.50 -15.17 -3.11
C ALA A 39 5.29 -14.48 -4.49
N GLY A 40 4.44 -13.45 -4.57
CA GLY A 40 4.14 -12.70 -5.79
C GLY A 40 4.94 -11.41 -5.96
N LEU A 41 5.84 -11.08 -5.04
CA LEU A 41 6.51 -9.77 -4.99
C LEU A 41 7.33 -9.46 -6.25
N SER A 42 8.10 -10.42 -6.79
CA SER A 42 8.88 -10.23 -8.01
C SER A 42 7.99 -9.86 -9.21
N ARG A 43 6.87 -10.59 -9.35
CA ARG A 43 5.90 -10.33 -10.41
C ARG A 43 5.21 -8.96 -10.26
N LEU A 44 5.00 -8.49 -9.04
CA LEU A 44 4.47 -7.15 -8.79
C LEU A 44 5.43 -6.08 -9.33
N PHE A 45 6.74 -6.23 -9.14
CA PHE A 45 7.75 -5.33 -9.72
C PHE A 45 7.74 -5.35 -11.24
N GLU A 46 7.64 -6.53 -11.85
CA GLU A 46 7.57 -6.72 -13.31
C GLU A 46 6.35 -5.99 -13.90
N ILE A 47 5.15 -6.21 -13.35
CA ILE A 47 3.90 -5.57 -13.79
C ILE A 47 4.00 -4.05 -13.67
N LYS A 48 4.59 -3.56 -12.59
CA LYS A 48 4.76 -2.12 -12.36
C LYS A 48 5.78 -1.47 -13.31
N GLY A 49 6.65 -2.26 -13.95
CA GLY A 49 7.79 -1.73 -14.70
C GLY A 49 8.73 -0.91 -13.80
N ARG A 50 8.92 -1.37 -12.55
CA ARG A 50 9.64 -0.63 -11.51
C ARG A 50 10.92 -1.36 -11.15
N ASP A 51 11.99 -0.61 -10.97
CA ASP A 51 13.24 -1.11 -10.41
C ASP A 51 12.99 -1.70 -9.01
N SER A 52 13.47 -2.91 -8.78
CA SER A 52 13.38 -3.62 -7.49
C SER A 52 14.09 -2.90 -6.34
N GLY A 53 14.98 -1.97 -6.63
CA GLY A 53 15.62 -1.10 -5.62
C GLY A 53 14.71 -0.04 -5.00
N LYS A 54 13.50 0.18 -5.57
CA LYS A 54 12.54 1.14 -4.98
C LYS A 54 11.56 0.42 -4.04
N PRO A 55 11.50 0.78 -2.75
CA PRO A 55 10.67 0.07 -1.78
C PRO A 55 9.18 0.11 -2.15
N ILE A 56 8.48 -1.00 -1.87
CA ILE A 56 7.03 -1.13 -1.96
C ILE A 56 6.50 -1.18 -0.53
N ALA A 57 5.40 -0.47 -0.27
CA ALA A 57 4.81 -0.44 1.06
C ALA A 57 4.11 -1.77 1.40
N LEU A 58 4.11 -2.11 2.68
CA LEU A 58 3.32 -3.17 3.26
C LEU A 58 2.00 -2.60 3.81
N LEU A 59 0.88 -3.14 3.36
CA LEU A 59 -0.42 -2.91 3.99
C LEU A 59 -0.57 -3.90 5.14
N CYS A 60 -1.00 -3.39 6.30
CA CYS A 60 -1.18 -4.14 7.54
C CYS A 60 -2.61 -3.99 8.06
N GLY A 61 -3.06 -4.95 8.86
CA GLY A 61 -4.40 -4.95 9.44
C GLY A 61 -4.54 -4.05 10.68
N ALA A 62 -3.42 -3.78 11.39
CA ALA A 62 -3.41 -3.00 12.63
C ALA A 62 -2.16 -2.11 12.73
N ALA A 63 -2.26 -1.02 13.52
CA ALA A 63 -1.16 -0.08 13.70
C ALA A 63 0.03 -0.71 14.43
N GLU A 64 -0.22 -1.51 15.44
CA GLU A 64 0.80 -2.24 16.20
C GLU A 64 1.58 -3.20 15.29
N GLU A 65 0.88 -3.95 14.44
CA GLU A 65 1.48 -4.84 13.45
C GLU A 65 2.36 -4.06 12.49
N ALA A 66 1.86 -2.93 11.96
CA ALA A 66 2.60 -2.10 11.02
C ALA A 66 3.87 -1.50 11.64
N LEU A 67 3.79 -0.99 12.87
CA LEU A 67 4.93 -0.40 13.58
C LEU A 67 5.98 -1.46 13.96
N ALA A 68 5.56 -2.66 14.31
CA ALA A 68 6.47 -3.78 14.66
C ALA A 68 7.29 -4.33 13.47
N LEU A 69 6.98 -3.93 12.23
CA LEU A 69 7.80 -4.24 11.06
C LEU A 69 9.05 -3.34 10.96
N GLY A 70 9.06 -2.23 11.67
CA GLY A 70 10.23 -1.38 11.85
C GLY A 70 11.11 -1.85 13.02
N ARG A 71 12.23 -1.13 13.21
CA ARG A 71 13.10 -1.33 14.38
C ARG A 71 12.35 -0.93 15.65
N GLU A 72 12.42 -1.76 16.67
CA GLU A 72 11.86 -1.49 17.98
C GLU A 72 12.89 -0.77 18.91
N PRO A 73 12.46 0.20 19.73
CA PRO A 73 11.12 0.81 19.73
C PRO A 73 10.94 1.77 18.55
N PRO A 74 9.72 1.88 17.99
CA PRO A 74 9.46 2.82 16.91
C PRO A 74 9.60 4.26 17.41
N PRO A 75 9.99 5.21 16.55
CA PRO A 75 10.10 6.63 16.92
C PRO A 75 8.80 7.15 17.55
N PRO A 76 8.83 7.99 18.59
CA PRO A 76 7.62 8.56 19.20
C PRO A 76 6.70 9.23 18.17
N LEU A 77 7.27 9.96 17.21
CA LEU A 77 6.53 10.59 16.12
C LEU A 77 5.80 9.55 15.23
N ALA A 78 6.39 8.36 15.01
CA ALA A 78 5.71 7.30 14.26
C ALA A 78 4.42 6.85 14.97
N ARG A 79 4.44 6.69 16.29
CA ARG A 79 3.25 6.35 17.09
C ARG A 79 2.21 7.47 17.05
N SER A 80 2.63 8.73 17.17
CA SER A 80 1.75 9.90 17.08
C SER A 80 1.07 10.01 15.71
N LEU A 81 1.83 9.86 14.63
CA LEU A 81 1.30 9.88 13.27
C LEU A 81 0.37 8.68 13.00
N ALA A 82 0.74 7.48 13.44
CA ALA A 82 -0.09 6.29 13.33
C ALA A 82 -1.43 6.49 14.07
N GLY A 83 -1.42 6.95 15.31
CA GLY A 83 -2.64 7.20 16.09
C GLY A 83 -3.56 8.27 15.50
N ARG A 84 -3.02 9.22 14.73
CA ARG A 84 -3.80 10.30 14.10
C ARG A 84 -4.35 9.94 12.72
N PHE A 85 -3.59 9.17 11.92
CA PHE A 85 -3.88 8.97 10.49
C PHE A 85 -4.20 7.53 10.11
N TRP A 86 -4.01 6.55 10.99
CA TRP A 86 -4.38 5.16 10.74
C TRP A 86 -5.62 4.73 11.53
N PRO A 87 -6.50 3.95 10.89
CA PRO A 87 -6.48 3.55 9.49
C PRO A 87 -6.68 4.74 8.55
N GLY A 88 -5.90 4.81 7.44
CA GLY A 88 -6.05 5.94 6.52
C GLY A 88 -4.88 6.21 5.57
N PRO A 89 -4.86 7.41 4.97
CA PRO A 89 -4.02 7.74 3.82
C PRO A 89 -2.60 8.17 4.21
N LEU A 90 -1.95 7.46 5.13
CA LEU A 90 -0.57 7.70 5.53
C LEU A 90 0.29 6.45 5.36
N THR A 91 1.44 6.60 4.70
CA THR A 91 2.52 5.61 4.66
C THR A 91 3.71 6.13 5.46
N LEU A 92 4.19 5.36 6.41
CA LEU A 92 5.42 5.63 7.16
C LEU A 92 6.56 4.79 6.59
N VAL A 93 7.73 5.40 6.42
CA VAL A 93 8.98 4.71 6.11
C VAL A 93 9.81 4.68 7.39
N LEU A 94 10.12 3.49 7.86
CA LEU A 94 10.82 3.22 9.12
C LEU A 94 12.13 2.47 8.85
N ASP A 95 13.09 2.56 9.76
CA ASP A 95 14.23 1.65 9.76
C ASP A 95 13.75 0.22 9.95
N ALA A 96 14.23 -0.71 9.12
CA ALA A 96 13.93 -2.13 9.28
C ALA A 96 14.91 -2.82 10.24
N GLU A 97 14.47 -3.84 10.97
CA GLU A 97 15.29 -4.54 11.96
C GLU A 97 16.55 -5.17 11.34
N GLY A 98 16.46 -5.71 10.14
CA GLY A 98 17.58 -6.31 9.40
C GLY A 98 18.44 -5.32 8.61
N GLY A 99 18.23 -4.00 8.79
CA GLY A 99 18.86 -2.94 7.99
C GLY A 99 18.03 -2.52 6.79
N GLY A 100 18.31 -1.33 6.25
CA GLY A 100 17.48 -0.70 5.22
C GLY A 100 16.19 -0.12 5.80
N THR A 101 15.17 0.04 4.97
CA THR A 101 13.89 0.66 5.35
C THR A 101 12.69 -0.19 4.94
N VAL A 102 11.58 -0.02 5.66
CA VAL A 102 10.29 -0.60 5.35
C VAL A 102 9.23 0.49 5.29
N GLY A 103 8.44 0.51 4.22
CA GLY A 103 7.24 1.35 4.13
C GLY A 103 6.04 0.59 4.66
N VAL A 104 5.25 1.19 5.57
CA VAL A 104 4.10 0.54 6.20
C VAL A 104 2.87 1.44 6.19
N ARG A 105 1.69 0.85 6.07
CA ARG A 105 0.41 1.56 6.09
C ARG A 105 -0.72 0.66 6.60
N VAL A 106 -1.66 1.25 7.34
CA VAL A 106 -2.94 0.62 7.68
C VAL A 106 -4.03 1.32 6.86
N PRO A 107 -4.60 0.67 5.83
CA PRO A 107 -5.60 1.28 4.96
C PRO A 107 -6.96 1.42 5.66
N ALA A 108 -7.81 2.33 5.19
CA ALA A 108 -9.18 2.54 5.71
C ALA A 108 -10.25 2.09 4.70
N HIS A 109 -10.12 0.90 4.13
CA HIS A 109 -11.08 0.39 3.14
C HIS A 109 -11.56 -1.01 3.51
N PRO A 110 -12.89 -1.25 3.59
CA PRO A 110 -13.44 -2.52 4.09
C PRO A 110 -13.04 -3.72 3.23
N VAL A 111 -12.97 -3.56 1.91
CA VAL A 111 -12.53 -4.63 1.00
C VAL A 111 -11.06 -4.97 1.21
N THR A 112 -10.20 -3.96 1.36
CA THR A 112 -8.77 -4.18 1.64
C THR A 112 -8.57 -4.92 2.96
N TRP A 113 -9.34 -4.57 4.00
CA TRP A 113 -9.31 -5.28 5.28
C TRP A 113 -9.77 -6.73 5.15
N ALA A 114 -10.83 -6.99 4.39
CA ALA A 114 -11.30 -8.35 4.17
C ALA A 114 -10.26 -9.20 3.43
N VAL A 115 -9.54 -8.62 2.46
CA VAL A 115 -8.44 -9.30 1.75
C VAL A 115 -7.25 -9.56 2.67
N LEU A 116 -6.83 -8.57 3.48
CA LEU A 116 -5.76 -8.72 4.48
C LEU A 116 -6.11 -9.83 5.49
N ALA A 117 -7.32 -9.81 6.04
CA ALA A 117 -7.79 -10.83 6.98
C ALA A 117 -7.80 -12.23 6.34
N SER A 118 -8.27 -12.34 5.10
CA SER A 118 -8.28 -13.61 4.37
C SER A 118 -6.89 -14.11 4.00
N HIS A 119 -5.96 -13.21 3.65
CA HIS A 119 -4.56 -13.56 3.38
C HIS A 119 -3.84 -14.02 4.66
N GLY A 120 -4.19 -13.43 5.81
CA GLY A 120 -3.61 -13.77 7.10
C GLY A 120 -2.26 -13.11 7.38
N GLY A 121 -2.00 -11.95 6.80
CA GLY A 121 -0.76 -11.19 7.02
C GLY A 121 -0.67 -9.96 6.12
N GLN A 122 0.51 -9.35 6.08
CA GLN A 122 0.78 -8.14 5.32
C GLN A 122 0.76 -8.40 3.81
N LEU A 123 0.39 -7.37 3.04
CA LEU A 123 0.43 -7.39 1.58
C LEU A 123 1.34 -6.29 1.04
N TYR A 124 2.24 -6.64 0.16
CA TYR A 124 2.97 -5.66 -0.65
C TYR A 124 1.99 -4.94 -1.57
N ALA A 125 2.05 -3.62 -1.57
CA ALA A 125 1.11 -2.80 -2.34
C ALA A 125 1.79 -1.57 -2.95
N THR A 126 1.41 -1.29 -4.18
CA THR A 126 1.72 -0.05 -4.88
C THR A 126 0.49 0.41 -5.66
N SER A 127 0.45 1.66 -6.11
CA SER A 127 -0.64 2.13 -6.96
C SER A 127 -0.70 1.38 -8.30
N ALA A 128 -1.91 1.09 -8.78
CA ALA A 128 -2.16 0.36 -10.02
C ALA A 128 -2.03 1.27 -11.27
N ASN A 129 -0.83 1.81 -11.49
CA ASN A 129 -0.44 2.59 -12.67
C ASN A 129 0.95 2.20 -13.13
N LEU A 130 1.27 2.38 -14.39
CA LEU A 130 2.64 2.28 -14.88
C LEU A 130 3.52 3.34 -14.22
N SER A 131 4.83 3.08 -14.11
CA SER A 131 5.77 4.02 -13.49
C SER A 131 5.70 5.39 -14.14
N GLY A 132 5.43 6.46 -13.35
CA GLY A 132 5.27 7.83 -13.85
C GLY A 132 3.85 8.18 -14.32
N GLY A 133 2.94 7.23 -14.44
CA GLY A 133 1.53 7.48 -14.80
C GLY A 133 0.68 7.91 -13.61
N SER A 134 -0.52 8.43 -13.88
CA SER A 134 -1.52 8.78 -12.87
C SER A 134 -2.08 7.53 -12.20
N ALA A 135 -2.30 7.61 -10.89
CA ALA A 135 -2.94 6.53 -10.15
C ALA A 135 -4.46 6.56 -10.35
N SER A 136 -5.06 5.38 -10.52
CA SER A 136 -6.50 5.19 -10.73
C SER A 136 -7.25 5.15 -9.40
N ARG A 137 -8.37 5.84 -9.30
CA ARG A 137 -9.24 5.81 -8.11
C ARG A 137 -10.23 4.63 -8.13
N ALA A 138 -10.58 4.16 -9.33
CA ALA A 138 -11.52 3.07 -9.58
C ALA A 138 -10.91 2.01 -10.50
N LEU A 139 -11.43 0.77 -10.44
CA LEU A 139 -10.92 -0.35 -11.25
C LEU A 139 -11.06 -0.11 -12.75
N GLU A 140 -12.13 0.59 -13.15
CA GLU A 140 -12.44 0.93 -14.55
C GLU A 140 -11.46 1.94 -15.15
N GLU A 141 -10.71 2.66 -14.30
CA GLU A 141 -9.70 3.64 -14.69
C GLU A 141 -8.30 3.03 -14.80
N VAL A 142 -8.12 1.78 -14.37
CA VAL A 142 -6.81 1.11 -14.40
C VAL A 142 -6.36 0.85 -15.82
N ASP A 143 -5.10 1.18 -16.10
CA ASP A 143 -4.48 0.97 -17.41
C ASP A 143 -4.74 -0.47 -17.91
N PRO A 144 -5.23 -0.63 -19.15
CA PRO A 144 -5.49 -1.96 -19.74
C PRO A 144 -4.28 -2.89 -19.70
N ALA A 145 -3.05 -2.38 -19.81
CA ALA A 145 -1.84 -3.20 -19.75
C ALA A 145 -1.65 -3.80 -18.33
N ILE A 146 -1.97 -3.04 -17.27
CA ILE A 146 -1.95 -3.57 -15.89
C ILE A 146 -3.09 -4.55 -15.68
N SER A 147 -4.31 -4.20 -16.12
CA SER A 147 -5.49 -5.07 -15.99
C SER A 147 -5.31 -6.42 -16.69
N ALA A 148 -4.59 -6.44 -17.82
CA ALA A 148 -4.26 -7.67 -18.53
C ALA A 148 -3.12 -8.49 -17.90
N ALA A 149 -2.27 -7.87 -17.08
CA ALA A 149 -1.11 -8.51 -16.46
C ALA A 149 -1.40 -9.12 -15.09
N VAL A 150 -2.50 -8.72 -14.43
CA VAL A 150 -2.90 -9.24 -13.11
C VAL A 150 -3.76 -10.50 -13.23
N ASP A 151 -3.84 -11.27 -12.16
CA ASP A 151 -4.61 -12.52 -12.12
C ASP A 151 -6.07 -12.30 -11.73
N PHE A 152 -6.35 -11.26 -10.94
CA PHE A 152 -7.69 -10.97 -10.43
C PHE A 152 -7.87 -9.50 -10.02
N ALA A 153 -9.13 -9.13 -9.79
CA ALA A 153 -9.51 -7.90 -9.10
C ALA A 153 -10.63 -8.17 -8.08
N VAL A 154 -10.68 -7.36 -7.04
CA VAL A 154 -11.78 -7.38 -6.06
C VAL A 154 -12.59 -6.11 -6.21
N ARG A 155 -13.92 -6.25 -6.37
CA ARG A 155 -14.82 -5.08 -6.48
C ARG A 155 -14.93 -4.34 -5.15
N GLY A 156 -15.09 -3.03 -5.21
CA GLY A 156 -15.31 -2.16 -4.06
C GLY A 156 -15.51 -0.72 -4.48
N GLU A 157 -15.83 0.13 -3.51
CA GLU A 157 -16.03 1.55 -3.74
C GLU A 157 -14.74 2.23 -4.20
N PRO A 158 -14.84 3.25 -5.08
CA PRO A 158 -13.68 4.03 -5.52
C PRO A 158 -13.03 4.78 -4.36
N GLY A 159 -11.71 4.92 -4.42
CA GLY A 159 -10.96 5.78 -3.51
C GLY A 159 -11.09 7.28 -3.85
N SER A 160 -10.40 8.11 -3.07
CA SER A 160 -10.36 9.57 -3.27
C SER A 160 -9.67 9.99 -4.57
N GLY A 161 -8.80 9.13 -5.12
CA GLY A 161 -7.92 9.45 -6.25
C GLY A 161 -6.62 10.14 -5.82
N GLU A 162 -6.49 10.55 -4.56
CA GLU A 162 -5.25 11.09 -3.99
C GLU A 162 -4.45 9.98 -3.31
N ALA A 163 -3.22 9.76 -3.75
CA ALA A 163 -2.34 8.77 -3.13
C ALA A 163 -1.99 9.18 -1.68
N SER A 164 -1.68 8.20 -0.81
CA SER A 164 -1.34 8.45 0.60
C SER A 164 -0.19 9.44 0.75
N ALA A 165 -0.19 10.23 1.82
CA ALA A 165 1.01 10.92 2.28
C ALA A 165 2.13 9.90 2.55
N VAL A 166 3.39 10.31 2.40
CA VAL A 166 4.55 9.46 2.72
C VAL A 166 5.50 10.26 3.59
N VAL A 167 5.71 9.78 4.81
CA VAL A 167 6.64 10.37 5.78
C VAL A 167 7.78 9.37 6.00
N ASP A 168 9.01 9.83 5.81
CA ASP A 168 10.23 9.08 6.09
C ASP A 168 10.77 9.48 7.47
N LEU A 169 10.82 8.50 8.35
CA LEU A 169 11.35 8.61 9.72
C LEU A 169 12.62 7.77 9.92
N SER A 170 13.22 7.28 8.83
CA SER A 170 14.40 6.44 8.89
C SER A 170 15.66 7.26 9.19
N GLY A 171 16.65 6.63 9.83
CA GLY A 171 17.92 7.25 10.16
C GLY A 171 17.81 8.46 11.08
N GLY A 172 16.76 8.58 11.88
CA GLY A 172 16.50 9.71 12.76
C GLY A 172 16.02 10.99 12.04
N ASN A 173 15.68 10.90 10.75
CA ASN A 173 15.17 12.02 9.96
C ASN A 173 13.66 12.15 10.09
N VAL A 174 13.15 13.35 9.78
CA VAL A 174 11.72 13.62 9.58
C VAL A 174 11.57 14.31 8.23
N ARG A 175 11.11 13.55 7.21
CA ARG A 175 10.97 14.05 5.83
C ARG A 175 9.61 13.72 5.25
N LEU A 176 8.94 14.71 4.68
CA LEU A 176 7.71 14.50 3.92
C LEU A 176 8.08 14.19 2.46
N LEU A 177 8.06 12.90 2.09
CA LEU A 177 8.38 12.47 0.71
C LEU A 177 7.22 12.70 -0.27
N ARG A 178 5.98 12.72 0.24
CA ARG A 178 4.78 13.07 -0.52
C ARG A 178 3.77 13.74 0.40
N ALA A 179 3.45 14.99 0.09
CA ALA A 179 2.40 15.76 0.76
C ALA A 179 1.02 15.37 0.21
N THR A 180 -0.02 15.62 1.00
CA THR A 180 -1.43 15.53 0.63
C THR A 180 -2.19 16.71 1.24
N LYS A 181 -3.48 16.82 0.89
CA LYS A 181 -4.34 17.83 1.52
C LYS A 181 -4.49 17.66 3.04
N SER A 182 -4.37 16.42 3.52
CA SER A 182 -4.51 16.09 4.95
C SER A 182 -3.19 16.16 5.73
N LEU A 183 -2.03 16.15 5.05
CA LEU A 183 -0.73 16.23 5.70
C LEU A 183 0.23 17.04 4.82
N THR A 184 0.47 18.27 5.26
CA THR A 184 1.45 19.21 4.67
C THR A 184 2.75 19.22 5.47
N GLU A 185 3.80 19.84 4.94
CA GLU A 185 5.09 20.00 5.64
C GLU A 185 4.91 20.74 6.97
N ASP A 186 4.13 21.83 6.98
CA ASP A 186 3.86 22.63 8.19
C ASP A 186 3.13 21.81 9.26
N GLU A 187 2.18 20.96 8.87
CA GLU A 187 1.48 20.07 9.79
C GLU A 187 2.41 19.00 10.36
N LEU A 188 3.24 18.39 9.50
CA LEU A 188 4.24 17.41 9.94
C LEU A 188 5.21 18.02 10.94
N MET A 189 5.74 19.21 10.65
CA MET A 189 6.69 19.90 11.53
C MET A 189 6.08 20.35 12.86
N ARG A 190 4.78 20.67 12.89
CA ARG A 190 4.04 20.90 14.14
C ARG A 190 3.94 19.62 14.98
N LEU A 191 3.59 18.50 14.37
CA LEU A 191 3.49 17.21 15.05
C LEU A 191 4.85 16.68 15.54
N ALA A 192 5.94 17.04 14.87
CA ALA A 192 7.29 16.64 15.26
C ALA A 192 7.85 17.42 16.48
N LYS A 193 7.24 18.56 16.83
CA LYS A 193 7.68 19.45 17.94
C LYS A 193 6.88 19.22 19.23
N GLY A 194 5.74 18.56 19.18
CA GLY A 194 4.85 18.26 20.33
C GLY A 194 5.04 16.87 20.86
#